data_d0734dd0a82e0bde1e013feb67457bc5
#
_entry.id   d0734dd0a82e0bde1e013feb67457bc5
#
_cell.length_a   1.000
_cell.length_b   1.000
_cell.length_c   1.000
_cell.angle_alpha   90.00
_cell.angle_beta   90.00
_cell.angle_gamma   90.00
#
_symmetry.space_group_name_H-M   'P 1'
#
loop_
_entity.id
_entity.type
_entity.pdbx_description
1 polymer ?
#
loop_
_entity_poly.entity_id
_entity_poly.type
_entity_poly.pdbx_seq_one_letter_code
_entity_poly.pdbx_strand_id
1 'polypeptide(L)' 'MTCYQRHLGWLFEAVAVPYEKEPRRELHRAVVELLGLPEDAHCPEVWSALKATYGIDTHTPSAELAADVSARLDAQS' A
#
# COMPACT_ATOMS: atom_id res chain seq x y z
N MET A 1 4.21 9.18 -9.78
CA MET A 1 2.85 9.57 -9.47
C MET A 1 2.22 8.62 -8.46
N THR A 2 1.65 9.15 -7.42
CA THR A 2 1.21 8.34 -6.29
C THR A 2 -0.29 8.43 -6.08
N CYS A 3 -1.04 8.29 -7.17
CA CYS A 3 -2.47 8.55 -7.16
C CYS A 3 -3.25 7.71 -6.16
N TYR A 4 -2.92 6.41 -6.03
CA TYR A 4 -3.62 5.60 -5.04
C TYR A 4 -3.11 5.86 -3.62
N GLN A 5 -1.86 6.24 -3.46
CA GLN A 5 -1.27 6.48 -2.14
C GLN A 5 -1.86 7.70 -1.45
N ARG A 6 -2.43 8.63 -2.21
CA ARG A 6 -3.12 9.79 -1.64
C ARG A 6 -4.33 9.37 -0.80
N HIS A 7 -4.88 8.21 -1.10
CA HIS A 7 -6.03 7.67 -0.35
C HIS A 7 -5.59 6.80 0.82
N LEU A 8 -4.29 6.62 1.03
CA LEU A 8 -3.76 5.70 2.03
C LEU A 8 -2.97 6.39 3.13
N GLY A 9 -3.31 7.67 3.42
CA GLY A 9 -2.64 8.38 4.53
C GLY A 9 -2.72 7.59 5.83
N TRP A 10 -3.85 6.97 6.09
CA TRP A 10 -4.04 6.15 7.29
C TRP A 10 -3.07 4.95 7.30
N LEU A 11 -2.77 4.40 6.14
CA LEU A 11 -1.86 3.25 6.04
C LEU A 11 -0.43 3.67 6.38
N PHE A 12 0.02 4.80 5.85
CA PHE A 12 1.35 5.31 6.16
C PHE A 12 1.51 5.53 7.66
N GLU A 13 0.49 6.07 8.31
CA GLU A 13 0.52 6.26 9.75
C GLU A 13 0.53 4.93 10.50
N ALA A 14 -0.29 3.99 10.06
CA ALA A 14 -0.43 2.69 10.73
C ALA A 14 0.87 1.89 10.70
N VAL A 15 1.64 1.98 9.62
CA VAL A 15 2.91 1.25 9.48
C VAL A 15 4.12 2.12 9.80
N ALA A 16 3.89 3.34 10.28
CA ALA A 16 4.94 4.29 10.69
C ALA A 16 5.94 4.58 9.55
N VAL A 17 5.42 4.76 8.35
CA VAL A 17 6.22 5.07 7.16
C VAL A 17 6.01 6.54 6.81
N PRO A 18 7.09 7.34 6.72
CA PRO A 18 6.94 8.74 6.32
C PRO A 18 6.49 8.86 4.86
N TYR A 19 5.73 9.90 4.57
CA TYR A 19 5.21 10.12 3.22
C TYR A 19 6.25 10.87 2.40
N GLU A 20 7.36 10.18 2.08
CA GLU A 20 8.48 10.72 1.34
C GLU A 20 8.83 9.78 0.19
N LYS A 21 9.63 10.25 -0.76
CA LYS A 21 9.89 9.55 -2.02
C LYS A 21 10.38 8.11 -1.82
N GLU A 22 11.42 7.91 -1.05
CA GLU A 22 11.97 6.57 -0.85
C GLU A 22 11.03 5.64 -0.07
N PRO A 23 10.51 6.07 1.09
CA PRO A 23 9.56 5.23 1.82
C PRO A 23 8.30 4.91 1.02
N ARG A 24 7.80 5.86 0.22
CA ARG A 24 6.64 5.59 -0.62
C ARG A 24 6.91 4.52 -1.66
N ARG A 25 8.12 4.51 -2.22
CA ARG A 25 8.52 3.50 -3.17
C ARG A 25 8.59 2.12 -2.52
N GLU A 26 9.13 2.06 -1.31
CA GLU A 26 9.21 0.80 -0.56
C GLU A 26 7.84 0.27 -0.22
N LEU A 27 6.93 1.15 0.19
CA LEU A 27 5.56 0.75 0.49
C LEU A 27 4.85 0.26 -0.76
N HIS A 28 5.06 0.93 -1.89
CA HIS A 28 4.49 0.50 -3.16
C HIS A 28 4.96 -0.92 -3.52
N ARG A 29 6.24 -1.18 -3.35
CA ARG A 29 6.79 -2.51 -3.62
C ARG A 29 6.13 -3.58 -2.75
N ALA A 30 5.96 -3.28 -1.46
CA ALA A 30 5.30 -4.19 -0.54
C ALA A 30 3.86 -4.46 -0.98
N VAL A 31 3.13 -3.41 -1.37
CA VAL A 31 1.75 -3.53 -1.78
C VAL A 31 1.60 -4.39 -3.03
N VAL A 32 2.40 -4.13 -4.06
CA VAL A 32 2.28 -4.89 -5.32
C VAL A 32 2.67 -6.36 -5.11
N GLU A 33 3.64 -6.63 -4.24
CA GLU A 33 4.01 -8.00 -3.93
C GLU A 33 2.88 -8.74 -3.23
N LEU A 34 2.22 -8.08 -2.29
CA LEU A 34 1.07 -8.66 -1.60
C LEU A 34 -0.07 -8.98 -2.55
N LEU A 35 -0.26 -8.15 -3.58
CA LEU A 35 -1.34 -8.31 -4.53
C LEU A 35 -0.97 -9.23 -5.71
N GLY A 36 0.28 -9.62 -5.81
CA GLY A 36 0.76 -10.42 -6.93
C GLY A 36 0.86 -9.64 -8.22
N LEU A 37 1.03 -8.33 -8.15
CA LEU A 37 1.14 -7.45 -9.31
C LEU A 37 2.59 -7.14 -9.61
N PRO A 38 2.91 -6.74 -10.86
CA PRO A 38 4.27 -6.30 -11.19
C PRO A 38 4.57 -4.96 -10.55
N GLU A 39 5.84 -4.68 -10.31
CA GLU A 39 6.28 -3.45 -9.66
C GLU A 39 5.89 -2.21 -10.45
N ASP A 40 5.75 -2.33 -11.77
CA ASP A 40 5.38 -1.22 -12.64
C ASP A 40 3.88 -1.14 -12.90
N ALA A 41 3.05 -1.82 -12.10
CA ALA A 41 1.61 -1.75 -12.24
C ALA A 41 1.13 -0.30 -12.09
N HIS A 42 0.13 0.06 -12.89
CA HIS A 42 -0.41 1.41 -12.87
C HIS A 42 -1.28 1.66 -11.64
N CYS A 43 -1.34 2.92 -11.19
CA CYS A 43 -2.10 3.29 -10.01
C CYS A 43 -3.55 2.80 -10.00
N PRO A 44 -4.33 2.97 -11.07
CA PRO A 44 -5.72 2.48 -11.06
C PRO A 44 -5.80 0.97 -10.86
N GLU A 45 -4.85 0.24 -11.41
CA GLU A 45 -4.80 -1.20 -11.29
C GLU A 45 -4.51 -1.62 -9.85
N VAL A 46 -3.55 -0.96 -9.21
CA VAL A 46 -3.20 -1.23 -7.82
C VAL A 46 -4.37 -0.89 -6.90
N TRP A 47 -5.00 0.27 -7.13
CA TRP A 47 -6.13 0.71 -6.32
C TRP A 47 -7.30 -0.25 -6.43
N SER A 48 -7.62 -0.70 -7.65
CA SER A 48 -8.70 -1.67 -7.86
C SER A 48 -8.43 -2.99 -7.16
N ALA A 49 -7.19 -3.46 -7.22
CA ALA A 49 -6.81 -4.71 -6.57
C ALA A 49 -6.88 -4.58 -5.05
N LEU A 50 -6.48 -3.45 -4.50
CA LEU A 50 -6.58 -3.20 -3.06
C LEU A 50 -8.03 -3.23 -2.60
N LYS A 51 -8.90 -2.55 -3.33
CA LYS A 51 -10.32 -2.51 -2.98
C LYS A 51 -10.95 -3.91 -3.06
N ALA A 52 -10.59 -4.67 -4.07
CA ALA A 52 -11.13 -6.01 -4.25
C ALA A 52 -10.63 -6.98 -3.18
N THR A 53 -9.36 -6.88 -2.81
CA THR A 53 -8.73 -7.81 -1.88
C THR A 53 -9.08 -7.51 -0.42
N TYR A 54 -9.09 -6.23 -0.05
CA TYR A 54 -9.27 -5.82 1.35
C TYR A 54 -10.57 -5.09 1.62
N GLY A 55 -11.33 -4.78 0.59
CA GLY A 55 -12.59 -4.05 0.75
C GLY A 55 -12.41 -2.63 1.27
N ILE A 56 -11.27 -2.02 1.00
CA ILE A 56 -10.97 -0.67 1.48
C ILE A 56 -11.54 0.40 0.55
N ASP A 57 -11.58 1.61 1.07
CA ASP A 57 -11.99 2.80 0.33
C ASP A 57 -11.19 3.97 0.91
N THR A 58 -11.35 5.16 0.36
CA THR A 58 -10.66 6.35 0.83
C THR A 58 -10.89 6.59 2.33
N HIS A 59 -12.08 6.27 2.81
CA HIS A 59 -12.46 6.52 4.20
C HIS A 59 -12.67 5.24 5.02
N THR A 60 -12.25 4.09 4.48
CA THR A 60 -12.47 2.80 5.15
C THR A 60 -11.13 2.10 5.33
N PRO A 61 -10.44 2.33 6.45
CA PRO A 61 -9.15 1.68 6.69
C PRO A 61 -9.30 0.18 6.97
N SER A 62 -8.23 -0.56 6.75
CA SER A 62 -8.17 -1.99 7.00
C SER A 62 -6.96 -2.33 7.87
N ALA A 63 -7.22 -2.84 9.07
CA ALA A 63 -6.14 -3.29 9.95
C ALA A 63 -5.40 -4.48 9.35
N GLU A 64 -6.11 -5.32 8.59
CA GLU A 64 -5.52 -6.47 7.94
C GLU A 64 -4.49 -6.04 6.89
N LEU A 65 -4.84 -5.04 6.08
CA LEU A 65 -3.90 -4.50 5.11
C LEU A 65 -2.67 -3.90 5.79
N ALA A 66 -2.89 -3.15 6.85
CA ALA A 66 -1.77 -2.55 7.60
C ALA A 66 -0.84 -3.61 8.16
N ALA A 67 -1.39 -4.68 8.73
CA ALA A 67 -0.59 -5.78 9.28
C ALA A 67 0.20 -6.49 8.18
N ASP A 68 -0.43 -6.75 7.04
CA ASP A 68 0.23 -7.44 5.93
C ASP A 68 1.35 -6.58 5.33
N VAL A 69 1.11 -5.29 5.17
CA VAL A 69 2.12 -4.37 4.63
C VAL A 69 3.28 -4.25 5.61
N SER A 70 2.99 -4.13 6.90
CA SER A 70 4.03 -4.02 7.92
C SER A 70 4.94 -5.25 7.92
N ALA A 71 4.34 -6.45 7.84
CA ALA A 71 5.10 -7.69 7.78
C ALA A 71 5.99 -7.75 6.55
N ARG A 72 5.48 -7.29 5.40
CA ARG A 72 6.23 -7.30 4.16
C ARG A 72 7.38 -6.29 4.19
N LEU A 73 7.14 -5.11 4.77
CA LEU A 73 8.19 -4.11 4.92
C LEU A 73 9.32 -4.62 5.81
N ASP A 74 8.97 -5.31 6.89
CA ASP A 74 9.98 -5.92 7.76
C ASP A 74 10.81 -6.95 7.01
N ALA A 75 10.18 -7.74 6.15
CA ALA A 75 10.88 -8.74 5.36
C ALA A 75 11.81 -8.12 4.32
N GLN A 76 11.53 -6.89 3.89
CA GLN A 76 12.37 -6.16 2.93
C GLN A 76 13.57 -5.47 3.57
N SER A 77 13.56 -5.30 4.86
CA SER A 77 14.60 -4.56 5.60
C SER A 77 15.92 -5.31 5.67
#